data_623b66a51e0557a2aa8255d06b55d29b
#
_entry.id   623b66a51e0557a2aa8255d06b55d29b
#
_cell.length_a   1.000
_cell.length_b   1.000
_cell.length_c   1.000
_cell.angle_alpha   90.00
_cell.angle_beta   90.00
_cell.angle_gamma   90.00
#
_symmetry.space_group_name_H-M   'P 1'
#
loop_
_entity.id
_entity.type
_entity.pdbx_description
1 polymer ?
#
loop_
_entity_poly.entity_id
_entity_poly.type
_entity_poly.pdbx_seq_one_letter_code
_entity_poly.pdbx_strand_id
1 'polypeptide(L)'
;RCCSSAASDVYKRQLNDSGLTIQEMVETAWASASTYRGSDMRGGANGARIRLAPQKDWEANKPSQLQKVLNVYEAIASESGASIADVIVLGGNVGIEKASGVEVPFTAGRGDASQEQTDVESFEYLEPRSDGFRNYHQTGIEINPEEMLLDKSQLLGLTAPEMTVLLGGMRSLGISHSDYGIISDNPNQLDNDFFTTLLDMRVAWQPNGTGNSYEAKDRVSGDKVRTASRTDLVFGSNSQLRALVEVYAASDSKDKFTNDFIKAWNKVMNNDLFLD
;
A
#
# COMPACT_ATOMS: atom_id res chain seq x y z
N ARG A 1 -24.65 -10.05 6.73
CA ARG A 1 -25.64 -9.03 6.27
C ARG A 1 -24.98 -8.28 5.12
N CYS A 2 -25.49 -8.45 3.89
CA CYS A 2 -25.00 -7.66 2.76
C CYS A 2 -25.31 -6.18 3.02
N CYS A 3 -24.27 -5.33 3.11
CA CYS A 3 -24.45 -3.90 3.05
C CYS A 3 -25.07 -3.55 1.69
N SER A 4 -26.21 -2.89 1.67
CA SER A 4 -26.76 -2.36 0.43
C SER A 4 -25.86 -1.22 -0.08
N SER A 5 -25.88 -0.94 -1.39
CA SER A 5 -25.09 0.18 -1.98
C SER A 5 -25.37 1.51 -1.26
N ALA A 6 -26.59 1.76 -0.84
CA ALA A 6 -26.96 2.96 -0.07
C ALA A 6 -26.28 3.04 1.32
N ALA A 7 -26.00 1.91 1.96
CA ALA A 7 -25.26 1.90 3.22
C ALA A 7 -23.78 2.20 2.99
N SER A 8 -23.17 1.66 1.93
CA SER A 8 -21.76 1.97 1.59
C SER A 8 -21.56 3.45 1.27
N ASP A 9 -22.54 4.12 0.66
CA ASP A 9 -22.48 5.56 0.36
C ASP A 9 -22.49 6.43 1.63
N VAL A 10 -23.22 6.02 2.66
CA VAL A 10 -23.22 6.71 3.97
C VAL A 10 -21.85 6.57 4.63
N TYR A 11 -21.26 5.38 4.62
CA TYR A 11 -19.94 5.14 5.20
C TYR A 11 -18.83 5.87 4.44
N LYS A 12 -18.90 5.92 3.11
CA LYS A 12 -17.99 6.71 2.30
C LYS A 12 -18.02 8.20 2.68
N ARG A 13 -19.21 8.77 2.98
CA ARG A 13 -19.30 10.16 3.46
C ARG A 13 -18.64 10.35 4.82
N GLN A 14 -18.94 9.49 5.79
CA GLN A 14 -18.31 9.54 7.12
C GLN A 14 -16.78 9.42 7.03
N LEU A 15 -16.26 8.53 6.19
CA LEU A 15 -14.82 8.38 5.93
C LEU A 15 -14.22 9.62 5.25
N ASN A 16 -14.97 10.24 4.32
CA ASN A 16 -14.55 11.47 3.67
C ASN A 16 -14.42 12.64 4.65
N ASP A 17 -15.32 12.71 5.62
CA ASP A 17 -15.42 13.79 6.62
C ASP A 17 -14.60 13.48 7.89
N SER A 18 -13.93 12.34 7.96
CA SER A 18 -13.22 11.82 9.14
C SER A 18 -11.98 12.63 9.57
N GLY A 19 -11.47 13.49 8.70
CA GLY A 19 -10.22 14.20 8.91
C GLY A 19 -8.94 13.35 8.78
N LEU A 20 -9.06 12.07 8.40
CA LEU A 20 -7.92 11.21 8.09
C LEU A 20 -7.29 11.60 6.75
N THR A 21 -5.98 11.52 6.67
CA THR A 21 -5.25 11.74 5.42
C THR A 21 -5.40 10.55 4.47
N ILE A 22 -5.15 10.77 3.19
CA ILE A 22 -5.12 9.72 2.16
C ILE A 22 -4.13 8.63 2.57
N GLN A 23 -2.93 9.03 3.03
CA GLN A 23 -1.87 8.12 3.46
C GLN A 23 -2.31 7.23 4.63
N GLU A 24 -2.90 7.81 5.66
CA GLU A 24 -3.41 7.08 6.83
C GLU A 24 -4.44 6.02 6.43
N MET A 25 -5.37 6.37 5.56
CA MET A 25 -6.42 5.45 5.09
C MET A 25 -5.83 4.33 4.22
N VAL A 26 -5.00 4.67 3.25
CA VAL A 26 -4.41 3.69 2.32
C VAL A 26 -3.41 2.77 3.02
N GLU A 27 -2.53 3.31 3.87
CA GLU A 27 -1.57 2.49 4.63
C GLU A 27 -2.27 1.50 5.57
N THR A 28 -3.34 1.91 6.25
CA THR A 28 -4.07 1.02 7.17
C THR A 28 -4.74 -0.12 6.43
N ALA A 29 -5.39 0.15 5.31
CA ALA A 29 -6.00 -0.89 4.48
C ALA A 29 -4.95 -1.85 3.90
N TRP A 30 -3.85 -1.31 3.39
CA TRP A 30 -2.72 -2.11 2.91
C TRP A 30 -2.13 -2.97 4.01
N ALA A 31 -1.84 -2.41 5.19
CA ALA A 31 -1.29 -3.13 6.33
C ALA A 31 -2.17 -4.31 6.77
N SER A 32 -3.49 -4.14 6.70
CA SER A 32 -4.45 -5.21 6.99
C SER A 32 -4.44 -6.29 5.91
N ALA A 33 -4.67 -5.92 4.65
CA ALA A 33 -4.88 -6.85 3.55
C ALA A 33 -3.59 -7.57 3.10
N SER A 34 -2.45 -6.88 3.13
CA SER A 34 -1.18 -7.40 2.60
C SER A 34 -0.49 -8.43 3.50
N THR A 35 -1.09 -8.80 4.62
CA THR A 35 -0.66 -9.95 5.42
C THR A 35 -1.08 -11.29 4.80
N TYR A 36 -1.95 -11.27 3.81
CA TYR A 36 -2.41 -12.49 3.13
C TYR A 36 -1.24 -13.24 2.47
N ARG A 37 -1.25 -14.56 2.63
CA ARG A 37 -0.31 -15.49 1.99
C ARG A 37 -1.08 -16.51 1.18
N GLY A 38 -0.93 -16.46 -0.13
CA GLY A 38 -1.57 -17.41 -1.05
C GLY A 38 -1.07 -18.86 -0.90
N SER A 39 0.08 -19.07 -0.23
CA SER A 39 0.65 -20.39 0.00
C SER A 39 -0.15 -21.24 1.00
N ASP A 40 -0.76 -20.62 2.00
CA ASP A 40 -1.52 -21.27 3.07
C ASP A 40 -2.85 -20.57 3.40
N MET A 41 -3.21 -19.56 2.62
CA MET A 41 -4.47 -18.78 2.74
C MET A 41 -4.66 -18.13 4.12
N ARG A 42 -3.56 -17.76 4.78
CA ARG A 42 -3.58 -17.05 6.06
C ARG A 42 -3.40 -15.56 5.88
N GLY A 43 -3.81 -14.80 6.88
CA GLY A 43 -3.75 -13.33 6.85
C GLY A 43 -4.91 -12.73 6.07
N GLY A 44 -4.73 -11.48 5.64
CA GLY A 44 -5.74 -10.70 4.92
C GLY A 44 -6.54 -9.75 5.80
N ALA A 45 -7.44 -9.01 5.18
CA ALA A 45 -8.24 -7.98 5.86
C ALA A 45 -9.37 -8.55 6.72
N ASN A 46 -9.85 -9.75 6.39
CA ASN A 46 -10.95 -10.40 7.11
C ASN A 46 -10.56 -10.69 8.55
N GLY A 47 -11.45 -10.38 9.47
CA GLY A 47 -11.20 -10.48 10.91
C GLY A 47 -10.72 -9.17 11.54
N ALA A 48 -10.34 -8.17 10.76
CA ALA A 48 -9.76 -6.91 11.25
C ALA A 48 -8.67 -7.12 12.31
N ARG A 49 -7.81 -8.15 12.13
CA ARG A 49 -6.82 -8.54 13.13
C ARG A 49 -5.71 -7.51 13.32
N ILE A 50 -5.61 -6.54 12.42
CA ILE A 50 -4.71 -5.39 12.58
C ILE A 50 -4.98 -4.58 13.86
N ARG A 51 -6.19 -4.65 14.44
CA ARG A 51 -6.55 -4.03 15.74
C ARG A 51 -6.21 -4.89 16.96
N LEU A 52 -5.81 -6.15 16.73
CA LEU A 52 -5.54 -7.16 17.76
C LEU A 52 -4.03 -7.44 17.87
N ALA A 53 -3.62 -7.96 19.02
CA ALA A 53 -2.25 -8.46 19.18
C ALA A 53 -2.06 -9.75 18.36
N PRO A 54 -0.86 -9.95 17.75
CA PRO A 54 0.33 -9.12 17.80
C PRO A 54 0.34 -7.99 16.75
N GLN A 55 -0.54 -8.01 15.77
CA GLN A 55 -0.46 -7.22 14.54
C GLN A 55 -0.56 -5.71 14.80
N LYS A 56 -1.34 -5.27 15.80
CA LYS A 56 -1.46 -3.84 16.16
C LYS A 56 -0.16 -3.21 16.62
N ASP A 57 0.76 -4.04 17.14
CA ASP A 57 2.00 -3.58 17.76
C ASP A 57 3.22 -3.69 16.81
N TRP A 58 3.05 -4.22 15.61
CA TRP A 58 4.12 -4.35 14.63
C TRP A 58 4.64 -2.97 14.19
N GLU A 59 5.96 -2.80 14.18
CA GLU A 59 6.62 -1.57 13.78
C GLU A 59 6.18 -1.11 12.38
N ALA A 60 6.08 -2.05 11.44
CA ALA A 60 5.65 -1.79 10.07
C ALA A 60 4.26 -1.15 9.96
N ASN A 61 3.43 -1.24 10.99
CA ASN A 61 2.07 -0.72 11.02
C ASN A 61 1.98 0.66 11.70
N LYS A 62 3.10 1.24 12.14
CA LYS A 62 3.13 2.56 12.80
C LYS A 62 2.08 2.64 13.93
N PRO A 63 2.26 1.94 15.07
CA PRO A 63 1.21 1.73 16.09
C PRO A 63 0.44 2.98 16.52
N SER A 64 1.12 4.11 16.69
CA SER A 64 0.46 5.38 17.08
C SER A 64 -0.47 5.92 16.00
N GLN A 65 -0.05 5.87 14.73
CA GLN A 65 -0.90 6.25 13.59
C GLN A 65 -2.05 5.28 13.43
N LEU A 66 -1.78 3.99 13.51
CA LEU A 66 -2.78 2.93 13.41
C LEU A 66 -3.87 3.11 14.48
N GLN A 67 -3.51 3.37 15.74
CA GLN A 67 -4.47 3.57 16.81
C GLN A 67 -5.39 4.78 16.53
N LYS A 68 -4.82 5.89 16.02
CA LYS A 68 -5.61 7.06 15.61
C LYS A 68 -6.67 6.68 14.56
N VAL A 69 -6.26 5.94 13.52
CA VAL A 69 -7.16 5.53 12.43
C VAL A 69 -8.22 4.56 12.93
N LEU A 70 -7.82 3.57 13.73
CA LEU A 70 -8.75 2.57 14.28
C LEU A 70 -9.83 3.21 15.17
N ASN A 71 -9.48 4.20 16.00
CA ASN A 71 -10.48 4.90 16.82
C ASN A 71 -11.60 5.52 15.96
N VAL A 72 -11.24 6.08 14.80
CA VAL A 72 -12.22 6.64 13.86
C VAL A 72 -13.04 5.53 13.20
N TYR A 73 -12.39 4.46 12.75
CA TYR A 73 -13.07 3.37 12.06
C TYR A 73 -14.01 2.58 12.98
N GLU A 74 -13.63 2.37 14.25
CA GLU A 74 -14.49 1.73 15.26
C GLU A 74 -15.73 2.57 15.56
N ALA A 75 -15.60 3.90 15.61
CA ALA A 75 -16.76 4.78 15.76
C ALA A 75 -17.73 4.65 14.56
N ILE A 76 -17.21 4.71 13.33
CA ILE A 76 -18.01 4.52 12.10
C ILE A 76 -18.67 3.14 12.08
N ALA A 77 -17.95 2.08 12.41
CA ALA A 77 -18.46 0.72 12.44
C ALA A 77 -19.60 0.57 13.47
N SER A 78 -19.42 1.16 14.67
CA SER A 78 -20.42 1.13 15.74
C SER A 78 -21.72 1.84 15.35
N GLU A 79 -21.64 3.00 14.70
CA GLU A 79 -22.81 3.75 14.25
C GLU A 79 -23.54 3.05 13.10
N SER A 80 -22.81 2.38 12.26
CA SER A 80 -23.30 1.85 11.00
C SER A 80 -23.73 0.38 11.07
N GLY A 81 -23.22 -0.38 12.05
CA GLY A 81 -23.39 -1.83 12.14
C GLY A 81 -22.60 -2.60 11.08
N ALA A 82 -21.64 -1.96 10.40
CA ALA A 82 -20.68 -2.60 9.52
C ALA A 82 -19.59 -3.32 10.34
N SER A 83 -18.88 -4.29 9.75
CA SER A 83 -17.66 -4.82 10.34
C SER A 83 -16.53 -3.80 10.25
N ILE A 84 -15.65 -3.79 11.25
CA ILE A 84 -14.45 -2.95 11.23
C ILE A 84 -13.56 -3.35 10.03
N ALA A 85 -13.51 -4.64 9.70
CA ALA A 85 -12.78 -5.15 8.55
C ALA A 85 -13.25 -4.51 7.23
N ASP A 86 -14.56 -4.40 7.02
CA ASP A 86 -15.11 -3.74 5.85
C ASP A 86 -14.86 -2.23 5.87
N VAL A 87 -14.94 -1.58 7.03
CA VAL A 87 -14.62 -0.15 7.17
C VAL A 87 -13.16 0.15 6.85
N ILE A 88 -12.23 -0.72 7.27
CA ILE A 88 -10.79 -0.60 6.95
C ILE A 88 -10.57 -0.62 5.44
N VAL A 89 -11.12 -1.60 4.74
CA VAL A 89 -10.96 -1.72 3.28
C VAL A 89 -11.64 -0.57 2.55
N LEU A 90 -12.85 -0.19 2.96
CA LEU A 90 -13.57 0.93 2.39
C LEU A 90 -12.81 2.26 2.62
N GLY A 91 -12.18 2.43 3.77
CA GLY A 91 -11.32 3.59 4.06
C GLY A 91 -10.16 3.71 3.08
N GLY A 92 -9.47 2.60 2.79
CA GLY A 92 -8.43 2.56 1.77
C GLY A 92 -8.95 2.93 0.37
N ASN A 93 -10.11 2.41 0.00
CA ASN A 93 -10.77 2.73 -1.27
C ASN A 93 -11.11 4.23 -1.36
N VAL A 94 -11.67 4.82 -0.30
CA VAL A 94 -11.97 6.26 -0.22
C VAL A 94 -10.69 7.09 -0.36
N GLY A 95 -9.59 6.68 0.26
CA GLY A 95 -8.30 7.34 0.09
C GLY A 95 -7.84 7.36 -1.37
N ILE A 96 -7.98 6.24 -2.08
CA ILE A 96 -7.64 6.14 -3.50
C ILE A 96 -8.62 6.94 -4.37
N GLU A 97 -9.91 6.91 -4.08
CA GLU A 97 -10.92 7.72 -4.79
C GLU A 97 -10.61 9.21 -4.67
N LYS A 98 -10.23 9.68 -3.48
CA LYS A 98 -9.79 11.08 -3.26
C LYS A 98 -8.56 11.44 -4.11
N ALA A 99 -7.62 10.53 -4.21
CA ALA A 99 -6.36 10.76 -4.92
C ALA A 99 -6.47 10.66 -6.43
N SER A 100 -7.36 9.79 -6.93
CA SER A 100 -7.49 9.48 -8.36
C SER A 100 -8.66 10.18 -9.04
N GLY A 101 -9.70 10.52 -8.29
CA GLY A 101 -10.99 10.96 -8.84
C GLY A 101 -11.80 9.85 -9.51
N VAL A 102 -11.37 8.58 -9.37
CA VAL A 102 -12.01 7.40 -9.98
C VAL A 102 -12.61 6.53 -8.90
N GLU A 103 -13.82 6.05 -9.12
CA GLU A 103 -14.49 5.14 -8.18
C GLU A 103 -13.74 3.81 -8.06
N VAL A 104 -13.56 3.35 -6.81
CA VAL A 104 -12.91 2.07 -6.49
C VAL A 104 -13.98 1.05 -6.10
N PRO A 105 -14.08 -0.09 -6.81
CA PRO A 105 -15.04 -1.13 -6.47
C PRO A 105 -14.86 -1.64 -5.05
N PHE A 106 -15.95 -1.84 -4.33
CA PHE A 106 -15.95 -2.35 -2.97
C PHE A 106 -16.78 -3.62 -2.86
N THR A 107 -16.20 -4.66 -2.26
CA THR A 107 -16.88 -5.91 -1.92
C THR A 107 -16.96 -6.02 -0.40
N ALA A 108 -18.18 -5.98 0.12
CA ALA A 108 -18.46 -6.17 1.54
C ALA A 108 -18.56 -7.66 1.90
N GLY A 109 -18.56 -7.96 3.20
CA GLY A 109 -18.83 -9.31 3.71
C GLY A 109 -17.75 -9.85 4.64
N ARG A 110 -16.76 -9.03 5.01
CA ARG A 110 -15.78 -9.39 6.04
C ARG A 110 -16.42 -9.35 7.41
N GLY A 111 -15.97 -10.25 8.28
CA GLY A 111 -16.32 -10.26 9.70
C GLY A 111 -15.17 -9.75 10.56
N ASP A 112 -15.46 -9.50 11.84
CA ASP A 112 -14.46 -9.12 12.84
C ASP A 112 -14.13 -10.30 13.74
N ALA A 113 -12.85 -10.57 13.94
CA ALA A 113 -12.38 -11.58 14.88
C ALA A 113 -12.25 -11.00 16.29
N SER A 114 -12.37 -11.87 17.30
CA SER A 114 -11.94 -11.55 18.66
C SER A 114 -10.47 -11.94 18.88
N GLN A 115 -9.89 -11.50 20.01
CA GLN A 115 -8.53 -11.88 20.37
C GLN A 115 -8.41 -13.40 20.56
N GLU A 116 -9.43 -14.05 21.12
CA GLU A 116 -9.46 -15.51 21.35
C GLU A 116 -9.54 -16.30 20.03
N GLN A 117 -10.07 -15.68 18.98
CA GLN A 117 -10.12 -16.25 17.62
C GLN A 117 -8.84 -15.98 16.82
N THR A 118 -7.85 -15.34 17.44
CA THR A 118 -6.57 -15.01 16.79
C THR A 118 -5.51 -15.97 17.34
N ASP A 119 -5.00 -16.84 16.46
CA ASP A 119 -3.86 -17.69 16.74
C ASP A 119 -2.57 -16.84 16.70
N VAL A 120 -2.16 -16.35 17.86
CA VAL A 120 -1.03 -15.43 18.01
C VAL A 120 0.27 -16.02 17.47
N GLU A 121 0.55 -17.30 17.75
CA GLU A 121 1.76 -17.98 17.28
C GLU A 121 1.82 -18.02 15.74
N SER A 122 0.71 -18.33 15.11
CA SER A 122 0.62 -18.30 13.64
C SER A 122 0.77 -16.88 13.07
N PHE A 123 0.26 -15.86 13.76
CA PHE A 123 0.31 -14.48 13.30
C PHE A 123 1.68 -13.85 13.41
N GLU A 124 2.56 -14.32 14.29
CA GLU A 124 3.96 -13.84 14.36
C GLU A 124 4.69 -14.05 13.03
N TYR A 125 4.43 -15.14 12.33
CA TYR A 125 5.03 -15.41 11.02
C TYR A 125 4.48 -14.54 9.88
N LEU A 126 3.41 -13.80 10.11
CA LEU A 126 2.85 -12.83 9.14
C LEU A 126 3.45 -11.44 9.31
N GLU A 127 4.24 -11.19 10.37
CA GLU A 127 4.91 -9.91 10.56
C GLU A 127 5.82 -9.62 9.37
N PRO A 128 5.61 -8.48 8.68
CA PRO A 128 6.46 -8.12 7.57
C PRO A 128 7.84 -7.68 8.08
N ARG A 129 8.85 -8.46 7.80
CA ARG A 129 10.25 -8.05 8.01
C ARG A 129 10.69 -7.04 6.97
N SER A 130 10.05 -7.05 5.82
CA SER A 130 10.18 -6.05 4.79
C SER A 130 8.85 -5.89 4.05
N ASP A 131 8.52 -4.66 3.68
CA ASP A 131 7.41 -4.33 2.83
C ASP A 131 7.83 -3.25 1.83
N GLY A 132 8.29 -3.67 0.67
CA GLY A 132 8.76 -2.76 -0.37
C GLY A 132 7.69 -1.80 -0.88
N PHE A 133 6.40 -2.17 -0.78
CA PHE A 133 5.30 -1.29 -1.17
C PHE A 133 5.17 -0.07 -0.25
N ARG A 134 5.48 -0.23 1.06
CA ARG A 134 5.53 0.86 2.04
C ARG A 134 6.94 1.37 2.33
N ASN A 135 7.92 0.91 1.58
CA ASN A 135 9.33 1.23 1.77
C ASN A 135 9.84 0.93 3.21
N TYR A 136 9.36 -0.17 3.77
CA TYR A 136 9.75 -0.68 5.08
C TYR A 136 10.75 -1.83 4.95
N HIS A 137 11.82 -1.77 5.71
CA HIS A 137 12.80 -2.85 5.83
C HIS A 137 13.34 -2.86 7.26
N GLN A 138 13.10 -3.96 7.98
CA GLN A 138 13.50 -4.08 9.38
C GLN A 138 15.03 -4.07 9.50
N THR A 139 15.54 -3.35 10.48
CA THR A 139 16.98 -3.29 10.77
C THR A 139 17.53 -4.67 11.10
N GLY A 140 18.67 -5.03 10.52
CA GLY A 140 19.35 -6.30 10.78
C GLY A 140 18.93 -7.45 9.86
N ILE A 141 18.04 -7.22 8.91
CA ILE A 141 17.72 -8.21 7.88
C ILE A 141 18.79 -8.16 6.78
N GLU A 142 19.43 -9.28 6.51
CA GLU A 142 20.50 -9.41 5.51
C GLU A 142 19.98 -9.64 4.08
N ILE A 143 18.72 -10.10 3.94
CA ILE A 143 18.09 -10.32 2.63
C ILE A 143 17.82 -8.97 1.97
N ASN A 144 18.11 -8.84 0.70
CA ASN A 144 17.90 -7.61 -0.03
C ASN A 144 16.42 -7.22 -0.10
N PRO A 145 16.06 -5.94 0.08
CA PRO A 145 14.67 -5.50 0.09
C PRO A 145 13.92 -5.80 -1.23
N GLU A 146 14.60 -5.81 -2.37
CA GLU A 146 13.99 -6.17 -3.66
C GLU A 146 13.64 -7.66 -3.77
N GLU A 147 14.39 -8.55 -3.14
CA GLU A 147 14.08 -9.99 -3.08
C GLU A 147 12.86 -10.22 -2.19
N MET A 148 12.77 -9.52 -1.07
CA MET A 148 11.61 -9.57 -0.18
C MET A 148 10.36 -8.94 -0.79
N LEU A 149 10.50 -7.91 -1.67
CA LEU A 149 9.38 -7.38 -2.45
C LEU A 149 8.82 -8.45 -3.40
N LEU A 150 9.70 -9.19 -4.07
CA LEU A 150 9.29 -10.26 -4.97
C LEU A 150 8.57 -11.38 -4.23
N ASP A 151 9.10 -11.81 -3.09
CA ASP A 151 8.47 -12.82 -2.23
C ASP A 151 7.06 -12.36 -1.79
N LYS A 152 6.94 -11.15 -1.25
CA LYS A 152 5.64 -10.58 -0.86
C LYS A 152 4.66 -10.50 -2.04
N SER A 153 5.14 -10.12 -3.21
CA SER A 153 4.31 -10.05 -4.41
C SER A 153 3.80 -11.42 -4.82
N GLN A 154 4.62 -12.46 -4.72
CA GLN A 154 4.23 -13.83 -5.00
C GLN A 154 3.21 -14.35 -3.98
N LEU A 155 3.40 -14.07 -2.69
CA LEU A 155 2.44 -14.43 -1.63
C LEU A 155 1.07 -13.78 -1.84
N LEU A 156 1.05 -12.54 -2.35
CA LEU A 156 -0.18 -11.83 -2.71
C LEU A 156 -0.75 -12.25 -4.08
N GLY A 157 -0.07 -13.12 -4.81
CA GLY A 157 -0.49 -13.56 -6.15
C GLY A 157 -0.36 -12.49 -7.23
N LEU A 158 0.50 -11.49 -7.02
CA LEU A 158 0.68 -10.38 -7.96
C LEU A 158 1.56 -10.77 -9.15
N THR A 159 1.16 -10.33 -10.34
CA THR A 159 1.99 -10.34 -11.54
C THR A 159 2.99 -9.17 -11.51
N ALA A 160 4.01 -9.20 -12.36
CA ALA A 160 4.97 -8.11 -12.45
C ALA A 160 4.33 -6.74 -12.80
N PRO A 161 3.37 -6.62 -13.73
CA PRO A 161 2.63 -5.36 -13.91
C PRO A 161 1.86 -4.92 -12.67
N GLU A 162 1.14 -5.81 -11.97
CA GLU A 162 0.40 -5.49 -10.75
C GLU A 162 1.34 -5.02 -9.63
N MET A 163 2.47 -5.69 -9.43
CA MET A 163 3.51 -5.25 -8.50
C MET A 163 4.03 -3.86 -8.85
N THR A 164 4.29 -3.60 -10.15
CA THR A 164 4.82 -2.33 -10.63
C THR A 164 3.86 -1.17 -10.39
N VAL A 165 2.57 -1.31 -10.73
CA VAL A 165 1.59 -0.24 -10.52
C VAL A 165 1.31 0.01 -9.06
N LEU A 166 1.25 -1.04 -8.22
CA LEU A 166 1.04 -0.89 -6.79
C LEU A 166 2.18 -0.14 -6.13
N LEU A 167 3.43 -0.53 -6.41
CA LEU A 167 4.58 0.17 -5.85
C LEU A 167 4.64 1.62 -6.34
N GLY A 168 4.49 1.86 -7.63
CA GLY A 168 4.51 3.21 -8.21
C GLY A 168 3.42 4.10 -7.62
N GLY A 169 2.20 3.58 -7.46
CA GLY A 169 1.09 4.32 -6.86
C GLY A 169 1.32 4.62 -5.38
N MET A 170 1.83 3.67 -4.60
CA MET A 170 2.20 3.93 -3.21
C MET A 170 3.23 5.05 -3.11
N ARG A 171 4.21 5.10 -4.02
CA ARG A 171 5.22 6.18 -4.04
C ARG A 171 4.62 7.51 -4.46
N SER A 172 3.71 7.55 -5.43
CA SER A 172 3.04 8.79 -5.82
C SER A 172 2.16 9.35 -4.71
N LEU A 173 1.57 8.48 -3.88
CA LEU A 173 0.81 8.85 -2.69
C LEU A 173 1.70 9.22 -1.50
N GLY A 174 3.03 9.23 -1.63
CA GLY A 174 3.95 9.55 -0.56
C GLY A 174 3.98 8.50 0.57
N ILE A 175 3.54 7.28 0.28
CA ILE A 175 3.55 6.20 1.26
C ILE A 175 4.97 5.64 1.36
N SER A 176 5.65 5.98 2.44
CA SER A 176 6.98 5.50 2.78
C SER A 176 7.13 5.41 4.30
N HIS A 177 7.80 4.37 4.76
CA HIS A 177 8.15 4.19 6.18
C HIS A 177 9.44 4.92 6.56
N SER A 178 10.16 5.45 5.59
CA SER A 178 11.44 6.14 5.74
C SER A 178 11.38 7.54 5.11
N ASP A 179 12.37 8.37 5.44
CA ASP A 179 12.50 9.74 4.91
C ASP A 179 12.99 9.79 3.45
N TYR A 180 13.12 8.64 2.79
CA TYR A 180 13.53 8.53 1.39
C TYR A 180 12.52 7.74 0.56
N GLY A 181 12.61 7.83 -0.76
CA GLY A 181 11.59 7.27 -1.66
C GLY A 181 10.40 8.21 -1.84
N ILE A 182 10.57 9.49 -1.50
CA ILE A 182 9.59 10.55 -1.77
C ILE A 182 9.83 11.02 -3.20
N ILE A 183 8.90 10.69 -4.07
CA ILE A 183 9.05 10.87 -5.53
C ILE A 183 8.07 11.90 -6.08
N SER A 184 6.86 11.99 -5.55
CA SER A 184 5.87 12.96 -5.98
C SER A 184 5.97 14.27 -5.20
N ASP A 185 5.78 15.39 -5.90
CA ASP A 185 5.60 16.70 -5.29
C ASP A 185 4.18 16.91 -4.74
N ASN A 186 3.22 16.07 -5.15
CA ASN A 186 1.84 16.11 -4.70
C ASN A 186 1.37 14.73 -4.18
N PRO A 187 1.66 14.38 -2.93
CA PRO A 187 1.32 13.07 -2.36
C PRO A 187 -0.20 12.84 -2.17
N ASN A 188 -1.03 13.81 -2.50
CA ASN A 188 -2.49 13.67 -2.47
C ASN A 188 -3.09 13.28 -3.83
N GLN A 189 -2.26 12.99 -4.81
CA GLN A 189 -2.70 12.61 -6.16
C GLN A 189 -2.08 11.28 -6.57
N LEU A 190 -2.92 10.38 -7.07
CA LEU A 190 -2.46 9.15 -7.70
C LEU A 190 -2.05 9.46 -9.15
N ASP A 191 -0.76 9.52 -9.41
CA ASP A 191 -0.19 9.85 -10.71
C ASP A 191 0.97 8.92 -11.09
N ASN A 192 1.53 9.12 -12.26
CA ASN A 192 2.63 8.32 -12.79
C ASN A 192 4.02 8.93 -12.58
N ASP A 193 4.18 9.86 -11.64
CA ASP A 193 5.44 10.56 -11.36
C ASP A 193 6.58 9.62 -10.96
N PHE A 194 6.27 8.52 -10.28
CA PHE A 194 7.26 7.48 -9.96
C PHE A 194 8.00 6.99 -11.22
N PHE A 195 7.24 6.68 -12.26
CA PHE A 195 7.80 6.12 -13.49
C PHE A 195 8.58 7.15 -14.29
N THR A 196 8.05 8.36 -14.41
CA THR A 196 8.74 9.45 -15.13
C THR A 196 10.03 9.85 -14.42
N THR A 197 10.04 9.86 -13.09
CA THR A 197 11.22 10.18 -12.28
C THR A 197 12.32 9.14 -12.42
N LEU A 198 11.98 7.85 -12.43
CA LEU A 198 12.97 6.79 -12.61
C LEU A 198 13.64 6.83 -13.99
N LEU A 199 12.94 7.31 -15.01
CA LEU A 199 13.45 7.40 -16.38
C LEU A 199 14.09 8.76 -16.70
N ASP A 200 14.10 9.70 -15.77
CA ASP A 200 14.63 11.04 -16.01
C ASP A 200 16.15 11.00 -16.19
N MET A 201 16.58 11.21 -17.44
CA MET A 201 17.99 11.23 -17.82
C MET A 201 18.75 12.48 -17.36
N ARG A 202 18.05 13.50 -16.85
CA ARG A 202 18.68 14.72 -16.30
C ARG A 202 19.32 14.48 -14.95
N VAL A 203 18.96 13.39 -14.26
CA VAL A 203 19.49 13.07 -12.94
C VAL A 203 20.45 11.88 -12.98
N ALA A 204 21.31 11.83 -11.98
CA ALA A 204 22.17 10.69 -11.68
C ALA A 204 21.88 10.18 -10.27
N TRP A 205 21.58 8.89 -10.16
CA TRP A 205 21.36 8.24 -8.89
C TRP A 205 22.69 7.87 -8.23
N GLN A 206 22.87 8.23 -6.97
CA GLN A 206 24.08 7.96 -6.19
C GLN A 206 23.68 7.36 -4.83
N PRO A 207 24.44 6.36 -4.31
CA PRO A 207 24.21 5.84 -2.97
C PRO A 207 24.33 6.95 -1.90
N ASN A 208 23.48 6.90 -0.90
CA ASN A 208 23.48 7.83 0.23
C ASN A 208 23.99 7.16 1.52
N GLY A 209 25.13 6.49 1.45
CA GLY A 209 25.88 5.97 2.61
C GLY A 209 25.27 4.81 3.40
N THR A 210 23.96 4.57 3.31
CA THR A 210 23.24 3.56 4.13
C THR A 210 22.98 2.22 3.43
N GLY A 211 23.43 2.07 2.19
CA GLY A 211 23.27 0.83 1.40
C GLY A 211 21.87 0.63 0.77
N ASN A 212 20.82 1.17 1.35
CA ASN A 212 19.43 1.01 0.88
C ASN A 212 18.78 2.30 0.41
N SER A 213 19.45 3.45 0.52
CA SER A 213 18.95 4.75 0.06
C SER A 213 19.86 5.36 -0.99
N TYR A 214 19.25 6.11 -1.89
CA TYR A 214 19.89 6.77 -3.02
C TYR A 214 19.37 8.19 -3.15
N GLU A 215 20.23 9.07 -3.67
CA GLU A 215 19.88 10.43 -4.04
C GLU A 215 20.00 10.62 -5.55
N ALA A 216 18.98 11.22 -6.15
CA ALA A 216 19.05 11.73 -7.50
C ALA A 216 19.63 13.13 -7.47
N LYS A 217 20.72 13.36 -8.20
CA LYS A 217 21.33 14.68 -8.39
C LYS A 217 21.20 15.13 -9.82
N ASP A 218 20.81 16.39 -10.00
CA ASP A 218 20.83 17.01 -11.32
C ASP A 218 22.24 16.96 -11.89
N ARG A 219 22.39 16.53 -13.15
CA ARG A 219 23.69 16.35 -13.80
C ARG A 219 24.42 17.64 -14.10
N VAL A 220 23.71 18.77 -14.15
CA VAL A 220 24.27 20.08 -14.48
C VAL A 220 24.56 20.87 -13.22
N SER A 221 23.58 21.03 -12.33
CA SER A 221 23.75 21.82 -11.09
C SER A 221 24.38 21.04 -9.96
N GLY A 222 24.24 19.71 -9.93
CA GLY A 222 24.67 18.87 -8.80
C GLY A 222 23.69 18.86 -7.63
N ASP A 223 22.58 19.59 -7.73
CA ASP A 223 21.59 19.69 -6.66
C ASP A 223 20.84 18.38 -6.45
N LYS A 224 20.52 18.09 -5.20
CA LYS A 224 19.65 16.95 -4.86
C LYS A 224 18.21 17.26 -5.28
N VAL A 225 17.64 16.36 -6.07
CA VAL A 225 16.29 16.51 -6.63
C VAL A 225 15.29 15.57 -5.96
N ARG A 226 15.67 14.30 -5.79
CA ARG A 226 14.78 13.23 -5.28
C ARG A 226 15.58 12.23 -4.44
N THR A 227 14.84 11.39 -3.73
CA THR A 227 15.40 10.22 -3.04
C THR A 227 14.68 8.96 -3.48
N ALA A 228 15.36 7.83 -3.41
CA ALA A 228 14.80 6.52 -3.72
C ALA A 228 15.37 5.46 -2.79
N SER A 229 14.64 4.37 -2.63
CA SER A 229 15.17 3.16 -2.03
C SER A 229 15.85 2.27 -3.10
N ARG A 230 16.60 1.29 -2.63
CA ARG A 230 17.13 0.22 -3.50
C ARG A 230 15.98 -0.51 -4.22
N THR A 231 14.86 -0.73 -3.52
CA THR A 231 13.63 -1.32 -4.08
C THR A 231 13.08 -0.49 -5.24
N ASP A 232 13.08 0.84 -5.12
CA ASP A 232 12.60 1.72 -6.20
C ASP A 232 13.49 1.62 -7.44
N LEU A 233 14.82 1.63 -7.24
CA LEU A 233 15.76 1.65 -8.35
C LEU A 233 15.82 0.35 -9.16
N VAL A 234 15.40 -0.77 -8.59
CA VAL A 234 15.34 -2.03 -9.36
C VAL A 234 14.35 -1.93 -10.53
N PHE A 235 13.30 -1.11 -10.39
CA PHE A 235 12.33 -0.84 -11.47
C PHE A 235 12.92 -0.05 -12.63
N GLY A 236 13.99 0.71 -12.40
CA GLY A 236 14.73 1.40 -13.46
C GLY A 236 15.91 0.61 -14.03
N SER A 237 16.41 -0.40 -13.32
CA SER A 237 17.63 -1.14 -13.65
C SER A 237 17.41 -2.57 -14.15
N ASN A 238 16.39 -3.27 -13.66
CA ASN A 238 16.01 -4.58 -14.19
C ASN A 238 15.31 -4.43 -15.55
N SER A 239 15.74 -5.15 -16.57
CA SER A 239 15.26 -4.97 -17.95
C SER A 239 13.76 -5.22 -18.12
N GLN A 240 13.18 -6.20 -17.43
CA GLN A 240 11.75 -6.51 -17.51
C GLN A 240 10.91 -5.46 -16.78
N LEU A 241 11.31 -5.09 -15.56
CA LEU A 241 10.60 -4.07 -14.78
C LEU A 241 10.71 -2.69 -15.44
N ARG A 242 11.88 -2.37 -16.00
CA ARG A 242 12.07 -1.13 -16.75
C ARG A 242 11.15 -1.03 -17.97
N ALA A 243 10.93 -2.11 -18.68
CA ALA A 243 9.99 -2.12 -19.80
C ALA A 243 8.55 -1.78 -19.35
N LEU A 244 8.13 -2.27 -18.16
CA LEU A 244 6.86 -1.89 -17.56
C LEU A 244 6.83 -0.43 -17.14
N VAL A 245 7.91 0.07 -16.54
CA VAL A 245 8.06 1.49 -16.18
C VAL A 245 7.91 2.38 -17.42
N GLU A 246 8.53 2.02 -18.54
CA GLU A 246 8.43 2.78 -19.80
C GLU A 246 7.00 2.85 -20.33
N VAL A 247 6.21 1.78 -20.17
CA VAL A 247 4.78 1.80 -20.52
C VAL A 247 4.00 2.81 -19.68
N TYR A 248 4.21 2.81 -18.36
CA TYR A 248 3.46 3.70 -17.45
C TYR A 248 4.02 5.13 -17.40
N ALA A 249 5.25 5.36 -17.84
CA ALA A 249 5.84 6.70 -17.97
C ALA A 249 5.41 7.46 -19.24
N ALA A 250 4.75 6.78 -20.19
CA ALA A 250 4.29 7.43 -21.41
C ALA A 250 3.27 8.54 -21.10
N SER A 251 3.28 9.61 -21.87
CA SER A 251 2.47 10.82 -21.63
C SER A 251 0.94 10.56 -21.66
N ASP A 252 0.50 9.52 -22.34
CA ASP A 252 -0.89 9.09 -22.49
C ASP A 252 -1.27 7.92 -21.55
N SER A 253 -0.38 7.51 -20.65
CA SER A 253 -0.56 6.33 -19.80
C SER A 253 -1.26 6.59 -18.47
N LYS A 254 -1.60 7.84 -18.14
CA LYS A 254 -2.15 8.18 -16.81
C LYS A 254 -3.42 7.39 -16.48
N ASP A 255 -4.38 7.37 -17.40
CA ASP A 255 -5.64 6.65 -17.18
C ASP A 255 -5.41 5.14 -17.12
N LYS A 256 -4.52 4.60 -17.97
CA LYS A 256 -4.13 3.20 -17.91
C LYS A 256 -3.51 2.83 -16.57
N PHE A 257 -2.57 3.64 -16.10
CA PHE A 257 -1.92 3.44 -14.79
C PHE A 257 -2.95 3.42 -13.66
N THR A 258 -3.82 4.45 -13.59
CA THR A 258 -4.86 4.56 -12.55
C THR A 258 -5.78 3.34 -12.55
N ASN A 259 -6.25 2.93 -13.72
CA ASN A 259 -7.13 1.76 -13.84
C ASN A 259 -6.42 0.45 -13.45
N ASP A 260 -5.18 0.26 -13.86
CA ASP A 260 -4.42 -0.94 -13.53
C ASP A 260 -4.04 -0.98 -12.04
N PHE A 261 -3.73 0.18 -11.43
CA PHE A 261 -3.54 0.32 -9.98
C PHE A 261 -4.80 -0.08 -9.22
N ILE A 262 -5.97 0.46 -9.57
CA ILE A 262 -7.24 0.15 -8.91
C ILE A 262 -7.56 -1.35 -9.01
N LYS A 263 -7.33 -1.99 -10.15
CA LYS A 263 -7.52 -3.43 -10.32
C LYS A 263 -6.59 -4.24 -9.41
N ALA A 264 -5.30 -3.89 -9.38
CA ALA A 264 -4.32 -4.57 -8.54
C ALA A 264 -4.59 -4.35 -7.05
N TRP A 265 -4.99 -3.12 -6.66
CA TRP A 265 -5.43 -2.80 -5.32
C TRP A 265 -6.62 -3.65 -4.90
N ASN A 266 -7.66 -3.67 -5.71
CA ASN A 266 -8.88 -4.43 -5.43
C ASN A 266 -8.61 -5.93 -5.30
N LYS A 267 -7.69 -6.47 -6.10
CA LYS A 267 -7.23 -7.85 -5.97
C LYS A 267 -6.64 -8.12 -4.58
N VAL A 268 -5.73 -7.27 -4.10
CA VAL A 268 -5.13 -7.44 -2.76
C VAL A 268 -6.17 -7.32 -1.66
N MET A 269 -7.08 -6.34 -1.76
CA MET A 269 -8.13 -6.13 -0.76
C MET A 269 -9.11 -7.31 -0.66
N ASN A 270 -9.26 -8.10 -1.72
CA ASN A 270 -10.22 -9.21 -1.80
C ASN A 270 -9.58 -10.60 -1.76
N ASN A 271 -8.26 -10.71 -1.62
CA ASN A 271 -7.55 -12.00 -1.64
C ASN A 271 -8.08 -13.01 -0.60
N ASP A 272 -8.61 -12.55 0.52
CA ASP A 272 -9.15 -13.37 1.60
C ASP A 272 -10.68 -13.49 1.60
N LEU A 273 -11.36 -12.95 0.59
CA LEU A 273 -12.78 -13.16 0.35
C LEU A 273 -12.97 -14.35 -0.58
N PHE A 274 -13.28 -15.49 0.00
CA PHE A 274 -13.68 -16.68 -0.75
C PHE A 274 -15.18 -16.57 -1.05
N LEU A 275 -15.51 -15.84 -2.11
CA LEU A 275 -16.89 -15.71 -2.58
C LEU A 275 -17.20 -16.94 -3.43
N ASP A 276 -18.11 -17.80 -2.94
CA ASP A 276 -18.64 -18.95 -3.69
C ASP A 276 -19.47 -18.50 -4.92
#